data_1052880ad9fb3852fe147f0723a5087b
#
_entry.id   1052880ad9fb3852fe147f0723a5087b
#
_cell.length_a   1.000
_cell.length_b   1.000
_cell.length_c   1.000
_cell.angle_alpha   90.00
_cell.angle_beta   90.00
_cell.angle_gamma   90.00
#
_symmetry.space_group_name_H-M   'P 1'
#
loop_
_entity.id
_entity.type
_entity.pdbx_description
1 polymer ?
#
loop_
_entity_poly.entity_id
_entity_poly.type
_entity_poly.pdbx_seq_one_letter_code
_entity_poly.pdbx_strand_id
1 'polypeptide(L)'
;MSLKLVKHAGLLGVKRVAAVAEAAGIGLYGGCLLESSVGAAAHLQAFATFRELEWGCEHFGPQILTGEYVAEPLRFEDFHVHLPQGPGIGVTLDEDKLRHYARR
;
A
#
# COMPACT_ATOMS: atom_id res chain seq x y z
N MET A 1 -8.09 -10.51 10.07
CA MET A 1 -6.62 -10.72 9.91
C MET A 1 -5.99 -9.46 9.36
N SER A 2 -4.86 -8.99 9.91
CA SER A 2 -4.13 -7.84 9.37
C SER A 2 -3.11 -8.29 8.33
N LEU A 3 -3.24 -7.76 7.11
CA LEU A 3 -2.42 -8.13 5.96
C LEU A 3 -1.39 -7.04 5.65
N LYS A 4 -0.14 -7.44 5.43
CA LYS A 4 0.97 -6.54 5.09
C LYS A 4 1.89 -7.22 4.08
N LEU A 5 2.28 -6.54 3.01
CA LEU A 5 3.15 -7.12 1.97
C LEU A 5 4.48 -7.64 2.55
N VAL A 6 5.09 -6.87 3.45
CA VAL A 6 6.38 -7.21 4.07
C VAL A 6 6.33 -8.47 4.93
N LYS A 7 5.17 -8.82 5.49
CA LYS A 7 4.98 -10.02 6.32
C LYS A 7 4.50 -11.24 5.54
N HIS A 8 3.95 -11.02 4.36
CA HIS A 8 3.31 -12.06 3.58
C HIS A 8 3.99 -12.30 2.22
N ALA A 9 5.30 -12.06 2.14
CA ALA A 9 6.10 -12.30 0.94
C ALA A 9 5.61 -11.56 -0.33
N GLY A 10 5.26 -10.27 -0.17
CA GLY A 10 4.90 -9.39 -1.28
C GLY A 10 3.49 -9.59 -1.84
N LEU A 11 3.27 -9.08 -3.05
CA LEU A 11 1.95 -9.02 -3.69
C LEU A 11 1.27 -10.39 -3.85
N LEU A 12 1.98 -11.38 -4.35
CA LEU A 12 1.41 -12.72 -4.55
C LEU A 12 1.18 -13.44 -3.22
N GLY A 13 2.08 -13.26 -2.28
CA GLY A 13 1.97 -13.88 -0.95
C GLY A 13 0.77 -13.34 -0.19
N VAL A 14 0.56 -12.03 -0.14
CA VAL A 14 -0.58 -11.42 0.55
C VAL A 14 -1.92 -11.85 -0.07
N LYS A 15 -1.99 -11.99 -1.40
CA LYS A 15 -3.20 -12.52 -2.07
C LYS A 15 -3.51 -13.96 -1.69
N ARG A 16 -2.49 -14.81 -1.57
CA ARG A 16 -2.68 -16.21 -1.13
C ARG A 16 -3.18 -16.27 0.31
N VAL A 17 -2.61 -15.46 1.19
CA VAL A 17 -3.06 -15.39 2.59
C VAL A 17 -4.49 -14.85 2.69
N ALA A 18 -4.83 -13.81 1.93
CA ALA A 18 -6.18 -13.28 1.86
C ALA A 18 -7.19 -14.35 1.43
N ALA A 19 -6.89 -15.10 0.36
CA ALA A 19 -7.76 -16.16 -0.12
C ALA A 19 -8.02 -17.26 0.93
N VAL A 20 -7.00 -17.63 1.71
CA VAL A 20 -7.16 -18.59 2.81
C VAL A 20 -8.01 -18.00 3.94
N ALA A 21 -7.79 -16.74 4.30
CA ALA A 21 -8.58 -16.05 5.32
C ALA A 21 -10.06 -15.94 4.91
N GLU A 22 -10.32 -15.52 3.67
CA GLU A 22 -11.67 -15.44 3.10
C GLU A 22 -12.37 -16.80 3.13
N ALA A 23 -11.69 -17.87 2.69
CA ALA A 23 -12.22 -19.24 2.72
C ALA A 23 -12.54 -19.72 4.15
N ALA A 24 -11.83 -19.22 5.14
CA ALA A 24 -12.06 -19.52 6.56
C ALA A 24 -13.05 -18.55 7.24
N GLY A 25 -13.65 -17.61 6.53
CA GLY A 25 -14.57 -16.60 7.09
C GLY A 25 -13.88 -15.60 8.03
N ILE A 26 -12.58 -15.35 7.84
CA ILE A 26 -11.79 -14.42 8.66
C ILE A 26 -11.78 -13.06 7.97
N GLY A 27 -12.34 -12.04 8.63
CA GLY A 27 -12.35 -10.67 8.14
C GLY A 27 -10.95 -10.08 7.95
N LEU A 28 -10.78 -9.23 6.91
CA LEU A 28 -9.52 -8.66 6.48
C LEU A 28 -9.38 -7.20 6.91
N TYR A 29 -8.13 -6.82 7.20
CA TYR A 29 -7.70 -5.46 7.50
C TYR A 29 -6.38 -5.16 6.79
N GLY A 30 -6.30 -4.03 6.14
CA GLY A 30 -5.10 -3.56 5.44
C GLY A 30 -4.12 -2.89 6.41
N GLY A 31 -3.18 -3.67 6.94
CA GLY A 31 -2.15 -3.14 7.83
C GLY A 31 -0.98 -2.50 7.10
N CYS A 32 -0.27 -1.56 7.76
CA CYS A 32 0.95 -0.95 7.25
C CYS A 32 2.12 -1.05 8.25
N LEU A 33 3.31 -0.64 7.81
CA LEU A 33 4.51 -0.38 8.62
C LEU A 33 5.10 0.98 8.28
N LEU A 34 4.25 1.99 8.08
CA LEU A 34 4.61 3.37 7.75
C LEU A 34 5.36 3.49 6.40
N GLU A 35 4.92 2.71 5.42
CA GLU A 35 5.47 2.73 4.08
C GLU A 35 5.33 4.12 3.43
N SER A 36 6.29 4.47 2.58
CA SER A 36 6.18 5.61 1.65
C SER A 36 5.08 5.38 0.61
N SER A 37 4.84 6.37 -0.25
CA SER A 37 3.85 6.25 -1.34
C SER A 37 4.07 5.03 -2.23
N VAL A 38 5.32 4.59 -2.45
CA VAL A 38 5.60 3.37 -3.24
C VAL A 38 5.06 2.12 -2.54
N GLY A 39 5.41 1.94 -1.27
CA GLY A 39 4.94 0.80 -0.50
C GLY A 39 3.43 0.82 -0.27
N ALA A 40 2.87 2.00 0.05
CA ALA A 40 1.43 2.17 0.21
C ALA A 40 0.68 1.87 -1.09
N ALA A 41 1.14 2.38 -2.24
CA ALA A 41 0.55 2.07 -3.55
C ALA A 41 0.54 0.57 -3.83
N ALA A 42 1.64 -0.13 -3.58
CA ALA A 42 1.72 -1.58 -3.76
C ALA A 42 0.70 -2.33 -2.88
N HIS A 43 0.52 -1.92 -1.61
CA HIS A 43 -0.51 -2.48 -0.74
C HIS A 43 -1.91 -2.23 -1.30
N LEU A 44 -2.22 -0.99 -1.67
CA LEU A 44 -3.53 -0.61 -2.20
C LEU A 44 -3.88 -1.39 -3.47
N GLN A 45 -2.92 -1.59 -4.39
CA GLN A 45 -3.13 -2.42 -5.59
C GLN A 45 -3.47 -3.87 -5.24
N ALA A 46 -2.81 -4.44 -4.22
CA ALA A 46 -3.16 -5.78 -3.76
C ALA A 46 -4.55 -5.81 -3.13
N PHE A 47 -4.84 -4.87 -2.23
CA PHE A 47 -6.12 -4.82 -1.49
C PHE A 47 -7.32 -4.57 -2.39
N ALA A 48 -7.16 -3.79 -3.45
CA ALA A 48 -8.19 -3.56 -4.45
C ALA A 48 -8.60 -4.84 -5.21
N THR A 49 -7.84 -5.92 -5.10
CA THR A 49 -8.18 -7.22 -5.69
C THR A 49 -8.89 -8.17 -4.73
N PHE A 50 -9.06 -7.80 -3.47
CA PHE A 50 -9.79 -8.61 -2.50
C PHE A 50 -11.30 -8.42 -2.68
N ARG A 51 -12.06 -9.44 -2.34
CA ARG A 51 -13.51 -9.38 -2.41
C ARG A 51 -14.06 -8.34 -1.45
N GLU A 52 -13.54 -8.35 -0.23
CA GLU A 52 -13.89 -7.42 0.83
C GLU A 52 -12.66 -7.08 1.67
N LEU A 53 -12.65 -5.89 2.25
CA LEU A 53 -11.67 -5.43 3.22
C LEU A 53 -12.47 -4.81 4.39
N GLU A 54 -13.13 -5.67 5.15
CA GLU A 54 -14.21 -5.32 6.10
C GLU A 54 -13.81 -4.25 7.11
N TRP A 55 -12.53 -4.25 7.48
CA TRP A 55 -12.01 -3.35 8.51
C TRP A 55 -11.22 -2.16 7.92
N GLY A 56 -11.28 -1.96 6.60
CA GLY A 56 -10.53 -0.89 5.94
C GLY A 56 -9.01 -1.08 5.98
N CYS A 57 -8.27 0.02 5.88
CA CYS A 57 -6.80 0.01 5.94
C CYS A 57 -6.22 1.22 6.68
N GLU A 58 -4.95 1.14 7.06
CA GLU A 58 -4.22 2.16 7.82
C GLU A 58 -3.03 2.76 7.06
N HIS A 59 -3.14 2.96 5.73
CA HIS A 59 -2.01 3.40 4.88
C HIS A 59 -1.78 4.92 4.93
N PHE A 60 -1.47 5.44 6.10
CA PHE A 60 -1.19 6.87 6.34
C PHE A 60 0.29 7.24 6.33
N GLY A 61 1.20 6.28 6.11
CA GLY A 61 2.65 6.53 6.09
C GLY A 61 3.06 7.73 5.25
N PRO A 62 2.55 7.91 4.01
CA PRO A 62 2.88 9.08 3.19
C PRO A 62 2.51 10.43 3.81
N GLN A 63 1.53 10.47 4.71
CA GLN A 63 1.08 11.70 5.35
C GLN A 63 1.97 12.16 6.52
N ILE A 64 2.78 11.25 7.07
CA ILE A 64 3.68 11.57 8.21
C ILE A 64 5.14 11.71 7.81
N LEU A 65 5.50 11.34 6.58
CA LEU A 65 6.84 11.55 6.06
C LEU A 65 7.07 13.02 5.75
N THR A 66 8.24 13.54 6.09
CA THR A 66 8.64 14.91 5.78
C THR A 66 9.05 15.12 4.33
N GLY A 67 9.22 14.03 3.58
CA GLY A 67 9.55 14.03 2.16
C GLY A 67 9.24 12.69 1.51
N GLU A 68 8.99 12.73 0.22
CA GLU A 68 8.63 11.58 -0.61
C GLU A 68 9.48 11.57 -1.88
N TYR A 69 9.75 10.39 -2.41
CA TYR A 69 10.53 10.22 -3.63
C TYR A 69 9.69 9.80 -4.85
N VAL A 70 8.39 10.10 -4.81
CA VAL A 70 7.49 9.99 -5.96
C VAL A 70 7.23 11.35 -6.59
N ALA A 71 6.88 11.36 -7.88
CA ALA A 71 6.56 12.58 -8.61
C ALA A 71 5.29 13.23 -8.04
N GLU A 72 4.26 12.42 -7.83
CA GLU A 72 3.00 12.85 -7.23
C GLU A 72 2.67 11.95 -6.02
N PRO A 73 2.44 12.54 -4.83
CA PRO A 73 2.03 11.80 -3.65
C PRO A 73 0.67 11.11 -3.84
N LEU A 74 0.41 10.09 -3.03
CA LEU A 74 -0.93 9.50 -2.96
C LEU A 74 -1.95 10.54 -2.48
N ARG A 75 -3.13 10.51 -3.09
CA ARG A 75 -4.24 11.39 -2.72
C ARG A 75 -5.01 10.81 -1.54
N PHE A 76 -5.16 11.64 -0.50
CA PHE A 76 -5.99 11.36 0.67
C PHE A 76 -7.09 12.41 0.72
N GLU A 77 -8.33 11.97 0.89
CA GLU A 77 -9.51 12.85 0.95
C GLU A 77 -10.61 12.17 1.76
N ASP A 78 -11.28 12.89 2.63
CA ASP A 78 -12.42 12.43 3.42
C ASP A 78 -12.21 11.06 4.07
N PHE A 79 -11.07 10.88 4.75
CA PHE A 79 -10.65 9.61 5.39
C PHE A 79 -10.44 8.44 4.42
N HIS A 80 -10.34 8.70 3.13
CA HIS A 80 -10.02 7.71 2.11
C HIS A 80 -8.64 7.95 1.52
N VAL A 81 -7.98 6.89 1.13
CA VAL A 81 -6.82 6.92 0.24
C VAL A 81 -7.25 6.43 -1.14
N HIS A 82 -6.97 7.24 -2.17
CA HIS A 82 -7.35 6.90 -3.53
C HIS A 82 -6.37 5.89 -4.12
N LEU A 83 -6.92 4.86 -4.76
CA LEU A 83 -6.12 3.90 -5.52
C LEU A 83 -5.44 4.60 -6.68
N PRO A 84 -4.09 4.64 -6.75
CA PRO A 84 -3.40 5.30 -7.84
C PRO A 84 -3.65 4.58 -9.16
N GLN A 85 -3.85 5.37 -10.21
CA GLN A 85 -4.13 4.89 -11.57
C GLN A 85 -2.87 5.02 -12.42
N GLY A 86 -2.63 4.06 -13.29
CA GLY A 86 -1.47 4.08 -14.18
C GLY A 86 -0.76 2.72 -14.25
N PRO A 87 0.29 2.62 -15.06
CA PRO A 87 1.07 1.39 -15.21
C PRO A 87 1.71 0.93 -13.89
N GLY A 88 1.88 -0.38 -13.73
CA GLY A 88 2.50 -0.98 -12.55
C GLY A 88 1.67 -0.76 -11.29
N ILE A 89 2.27 -0.18 -10.27
CA ILE A 89 1.57 0.16 -9.01
C ILE A 89 0.93 1.54 -9.02
N GLY A 90 0.98 2.25 -10.16
CA GLY A 90 0.30 3.52 -10.36
C GLY A 90 1.02 4.75 -9.80
N VAL A 91 2.28 4.63 -9.37
CA VAL A 91 3.13 5.75 -8.96
C VAL A 91 4.40 5.81 -9.79
N THR A 92 4.91 7.03 -10.01
CA THR A 92 6.15 7.29 -10.73
C THR A 92 7.21 7.82 -9.77
N LEU A 93 8.42 7.28 -9.84
CA LEU A 93 9.54 7.78 -9.05
C LEU A 93 10.01 9.15 -9.56
N ASP A 94 10.35 10.02 -8.64
CA ASP A 94 11.12 11.23 -8.90
C ASP A 94 12.59 10.91 -8.63
N GLU A 95 13.37 10.76 -9.70
CA GLU A 95 14.77 10.32 -9.58
C GLU A 95 15.66 11.33 -8.88
N ASP A 96 15.36 12.63 -8.94
CA ASP A 96 16.13 13.65 -8.23
C ASP A 96 15.88 13.58 -6.72
N LYS A 97 14.63 13.43 -6.33
CA LYS A 97 14.27 13.18 -4.93
C LYS A 97 14.87 11.85 -4.43
N LEU A 98 14.81 10.80 -5.24
CA LEU A 98 15.38 9.50 -4.88
C LEU A 98 16.89 9.63 -4.64
N ARG A 99 17.61 10.31 -5.52
CA ARG A 99 19.05 10.60 -5.33
C ARG A 99 19.33 11.45 -4.09
N HIS A 100 18.47 12.43 -3.80
CA HIS A 100 18.60 13.27 -2.61
C HIS A 100 18.50 12.47 -1.30
N TYR A 101 17.55 11.53 -1.22
CA TYR A 101 17.32 10.71 -0.02
C TYR A 101 18.16 9.42 0.02
N ALA A 102 18.84 9.04 -1.07
CA ALA A 102 19.68 7.86 -1.09
C ALA A 102 20.86 8.02 -0.12
N ARG A 103 21.07 7.03 0.72
CA ARG A 103 22.27 6.96 1.57
C ARG A 103 23.50 6.70 0.69
N ARG A 104 24.53 7.50 0.89
CA ARG A 104 25.85 7.28 0.27
C ARG A 104 26.61 6.22 1.05
#